data_923e3ac45707c797f5e3c4c4ed8bce49
#
_entry.id   923e3ac45707c797f5e3c4c4ed8bce49
#
_cell.length_a   1.000
_cell.length_b   1.000
_cell.length_c   1.000
_cell.angle_alpha   90.00
_cell.angle_beta   90.00
_cell.angle_gamma   90.00
#
_symmetry.space_group_name_H-M   'P 1'
#
loop_
_entity.id
_entity.type
_entity.pdbx_description
1 polymer ?
#
loop_
_entity_poly.entity_id
_entity_poly.type
_entity_poly.pdbx_seq_one_letter_code
_entity_poly.pdbx_strand_id
1 'polypeptide(L)'
;MRRDSRRESGGSCEASAPTTATAKDMIGEIENRSAHLLAIKTDVETQGDFIRFLIKEVESAAFTDIEDVVLFVKWLDDELSYLVDERAVLKHFDWPEHKADAMREAAFGYCDLKKIESEASLFRDDPRQPCGPALKKMQALFEKLEHGVYNLSRMRESATGRYKLFQIPMNWMLDTGYASQIKLASVKLAMKYMKRVSAELEMVGGGPEEEELIVQGVRFAFRVHQFAGGFDVETMRAFQELRDKARSCHEQCQNQQQQQHRTLCRSTAC
;
A
#
# COMPACT_ATOMS: atom_id res chain seq x y z
N MET A 1 69.17 37.04 2.15
CA MET A 1 68.90 37.39 3.57
C MET A 1 67.59 36.76 4.01
N ARG A 2 67.69 35.84 5.00
CA ARG A 2 66.69 35.44 6.03
C ARG A 2 65.39 34.79 5.52
N ARG A 3 65.24 33.44 5.70
CA ARG A 3 64.90 32.68 6.95
C ARG A 3 63.52 33.11 7.50
N ASP A 4 62.61 32.31 7.78
CA ASP A 4 62.32 30.98 8.37
C ASP A 4 60.82 30.97 8.53
N SER A 5 60.07 30.01 8.59
CA SER A 5 59.90 28.77 9.31
C SER A 5 58.45 28.30 9.19
N ARG A 6 58.28 27.14 8.72
CA ARG A 6 57.64 25.98 9.39
C ARG A 6 56.41 26.20 10.27
N ARG A 7 55.31 25.59 9.88
CA ARG A 7 54.66 24.58 10.76
C ARG A 7 53.68 23.71 9.98
N GLU A 8 54.01 22.44 9.96
CA GLU A 8 53.12 21.34 9.65
C GLU A 8 52.01 21.26 10.69
N SER A 9 50.79 20.96 10.25
CA SER A 9 49.80 20.34 11.08
C SER A 9 49.17 19.22 10.27
N GLY A 10 49.61 18.00 10.54
CA GLY A 10 49.11 16.79 10.00
C GLY A 10 47.67 16.56 10.45
N GLY A 11 46.74 16.53 9.51
CA GLY A 11 45.41 15.95 9.66
C GLY A 11 45.49 14.49 9.22
N SER A 12 45.62 13.59 10.17
CA SER A 12 45.51 12.15 10.00
C SER A 12 44.17 11.80 9.46
N CYS A 13 44.06 11.49 8.16
CA CYS A 13 42.96 10.72 7.62
C CYS A 13 43.13 9.27 8.06
N GLU A 14 42.48 8.87 9.14
CA GLU A 14 42.28 7.47 9.43
C GLU A 14 41.39 6.87 8.31
N ALA A 15 42.03 6.34 7.31
CA ALA A 15 41.43 5.37 6.42
C ALA A 15 41.11 4.14 7.28
N SER A 16 39.79 3.94 7.58
CA SER A 16 39.30 2.69 8.14
C SER A 16 39.71 1.56 7.19
N ALA A 17 40.74 0.82 7.56
CA ALA A 17 41.13 -0.40 6.89
C ALA A 17 39.94 -1.36 6.89
N PRO A 18 39.66 -2.08 5.78
CA PRO A 18 38.63 -3.12 5.78
C PRO A 18 39.05 -4.14 6.85
N THR A 19 38.14 -4.43 7.76
CA THR A 19 38.28 -5.47 8.78
C THR A 19 38.68 -6.76 8.07
N THR A 20 39.95 -7.11 8.12
CA THR A 20 40.42 -8.39 7.62
C THR A 20 39.78 -9.47 8.47
N ALA A 21 38.86 -10.24 7.85
CA ALA A 21 38.28 -11.40 8.47
C ALA A 21 39.36 -12.26 9.08
N THR A 22 39.25 -12.62 10.34
CA THR A 22 40.24 -13.45 11.02
C THR A 22 40.27 -14.83 10.39
N ALA A 23 41.42 -15.54 10.46
CA ALA A 23 41.49 -16.93 9.98
C ALA A 23 40.38 -17.83 10.60
N LYS A 24 39.98 -17.54 11.84
CA LYS A 24 38.90 -18.21 12.54
C LYS A 24 37.53 -17.95 11.87
N ASP A 25 37.28 -16.71 11.47
CA ASP A 25 36.03 -16.35 10.79
C ASP A 25 35.95 -17.02 9.40
N MET A 26 37.05 -17.09 8.68
CA MET A 26 37.13 -17.77 7.39
C MET A 26 36.92 -19.31 7.53
N ILE A 27 37.51 -19.92 8.56
CA ILE A 27 37.30 -21.35 8.86
C ILE A 27 35.83 -21.60 9.19
N GLY A 28 35.22 -20.80 10.07
CA GLY A 28 33.80 -20.92 10.41
C GLY A 28 32.89 -20.74 9.20
N GLU A 29 33.21 -19.83 8.28
CA GLU A 29 32.44 -19.66 7.04
C GLU A 29 32.55 -20.90 6.11
N ILE A 30 33.75 -21.48 5.97
CA ILE A 30 33.94 -22.71 5.18
C ILE A 30 33.15 -23.89 5.77
N GLU A 31 33.19 -24.06 7.09
CA GLU A 31 32.46 -25.12 7.79
C GLU A 31 30.96 -24.96 7.62
N ASN A 32 30.42 -23.75 7.84
CA ASN A 32 29.00 -23.44 7.67
C ASN A 32 28.53 -23.65 6.23
N ARG A 33 29.31 -23.19 5.26
CA ARG A 33 28.99 -23.35 3.83
C ARG A 33 29.03 -24.83 3.41
N SER A 34 30.00 -25.61 3.93
CA SER A 34 30.10 -27.05 3.67
C SER A 34 28.93 -27.82 4.28
N ALA A 35 28.52 -27.49 5.50
CA ALA A 35 27.36 -28.10 6.15
C ALA A 35 26.05 -27.78 5.40
N HIS A 36 25.89 -26.52 4.94
CA HIS A 36 24.71 -26.10 4.16
C HIS A 36 24.62 -26.85 2.82
N LEU A 37 25.74 -26.98 2.09
CA LEU A 37 25.79 -27.74 0.84
C LEU A 37 25.50 -29.23 1.04
N LEU A 38 25.95 -29.80 2.16
CA LEU A 38 25.64 -31.20 2.50
C LEU A 38 24.15 -31.38 2.80
N ALA A 39 23.54 -30.42 3.51
CA ALA A 39 22.11 -30.44 3.80
C ALA A 39 21.26 -30.34 2.51
N ILE A 40 21.61 -29.45 1.56
CA ILE A 40 20.97 -29.37 0.25
C ILE A 40 21.07 -30.70 -0.48
N LYS A 41 22.25 -31.32 -0.51
CA LYS A 41 22.45 -32.62 -1.15
C LYS A 41 21.59 -33.71 -0.50
N THR A 42 21.49 -33.70 0.82
CA THR A 42 20.63 -34.63 1.57
C THR A 42 19.16 -34.44 1.19
N ASP A 43 18.67 -33.19 1.09
CA ASP A 43 17.30 -32.91 0.66
C ASP A 43 17.06 -33.40 -0.77
N VAL A 44 17.98 -33.18 -1.70
CA VAL A 44 17.87 -33.68 -3.09
C VAL A 44 17.75 -35.20 -3.12
N GLU A 45 18.54 -35.93 -2.29
CA GLU A 45 18.54 -37.37 -2.25
C GLU A 45 17.30 -37.95 -1.53
N THR A 46 16.86 -37.32 -0.43
CA THR A 46 15.78 -37.86 0.43
C THR A 46 14.40 -37.36 0.04
N GLN A 47 14.27 -36.14 -0.49
CA GLN A 47 12.99 -35.55 -0.85
C GLN A 47 12.67 -35.63 -2.36
N GLY A 48 13.50 -36.29 -3.15
CA GLY A 48 13.38 -36.33 -4.60
C GLY A 48 12.01 -36.79 -5.12
N ASP A 49 11.41 -37.81 -4.54
CA ASP A 49 10.09 -38.31 -4.95
C ASP A 49 8.98 -37.37 -4.58
N PHE A 50 9.09 -36.72 -3.42
CA PHE A 50 8.15 -35.70 -2.99
C PHE A 50 8.21 -34.44 -3.91
N ILE A 51 9.40 -34.01 -4.26
CA ILE A 51 9.57 -32.87 -5.19
C ILE A 51 8.99 -33.18 -6.57
N ARG A 52 9.17 -34.41 -7.08
CA ARG A 52 8.55 -34.85 -8.35
C ARG A 52 7.03 -34.88 -8.26
N PHE A 53 6.47 -35.22 -7.10
CA PHE A 53 5.04 -35.09 -6.85
C PHE A 53 4.60 -33.62 -6.94
N LEU A 54 5.27 -32.69 -6.24
CA LEU A 54 4.95 -31.26 -6.31
C LEU A 54 5.07 -30.70 -7.74
N ILE A 55 6.07 -31.13 -8.52
CA ILE A 55 6.21 -30.76 -9.94
C ILE A 55 4.94 -31.12 -10.71
N LYS A 56 4.44 -32.35 -10.57
CA LYS A 56 3.22 -32.80 -11.25
C LYS A 56 1.99 -32.00 -10.83
N GLU A 57 1.87 -31.70 -9.54
CA GLU A 57 0.77 -30.86 -9.02
C GLU A 57 0.82 -29.47 -9.65
N VAL A 58 1.99 -28.81 -9.69
CA VAL A 58 2.16 -27.51 -10.33
C VAL A 58 1.88 -27.58 -11.83
N GLU A 59 2.41 -28.57 -12.55
CA GLU A 59 2.21 -28.73 -13.98
C GLU A 59 0.74 -28.96 -14.36
N SER A 60 0.03 -29.77 -13.59
CA SER A 60 -1.38 -30.09 -13.83
C SER A 60 -2.35 -29.04 -13.31
N ALA A 61 -1.89 -28.13 -12.44
CA ALA A 61 -2.74 -27.11 -11.83
C ALA A 61 -3.46 -26.25 -12.88
N ALA A 62 -4.79 -26.20 -12.79
CA ALA A 62 -5.67 -25.35 -13.58
C ALA A 62 -6.84 -24.94 -12.72
N PHE A 63 -7.10 -23.64 -12.62
CA PHE A 63 -8.10 -23.09 -11.70
C PHE A 63 -9.11 -22.24 -12.43
N THR A 64 -10.34 -22.21 -11.92
CA THR A 64 -11.42 -21.33 -12.38
C THR A 64 -11.58 -20.11 -11.50
N ASP A 65 -11.17 -20.20 -10.24
CA ASP A 65 -11.24 -19.14 -9.25
C ASP A 65 -9.85 -18.77 -8.70
N ILE A 66 -9.63 -17.49 -8.47
CA ILE A 66 -8.37 -17.00 -7.90
C ILE A 66 -8.19 -17.42 -6.44
N GLU A 67 -9.27 -17.61 -5.70
CA GLU A 67 -9.19 -18.08 -4.31
C GLU A 67 -8.62 -19.51 -4.21
N ASP A 68 -8.92 -20.36 -5.20
CA ASP A 68 -8.32 -21.69 -5.28
C ASP A 68 -6.81 -21.62 -5.57
N VAL A 69 -6.38 -20.65 -6.40
CA VAL A 69 -4.96 -20.37 -6.64
C VAL A 69 -4.27 -19.96 -5.33
N VAL A 70 -4.91 -19.09 -4.54
CA VAL A 70 -4.36 -18.64 -3.24
C VAL A 70 -4.17 -19.83 -2.29
N LEU A 71 -5.17 -20.72 -2.20
CA LEU A 71 -5.08 -21.90 -1.36
C LEU A 71 -3.99 -22.87 -1.83
N PHE A 72 -3.89 -23.07 -3.14
CA PHE A 72 -2.86 -23.90 -3.74
C PHE A 72 -1.45 -23.36 -3.50
N VAL A 73 -1.24 -22.07 -3.75
CA VAL A 73 0.06 -21.42 -3.52
C VAL A 73 0.46 -21.48 -2.05
N LYS A 74 -0.48 -21.25 -1.14
CA LYS A 74 -0.22 -21.38 0.30
C LYS A 74 0.21 -22.80 0.66
N TRP A 75 -0.53 -23.80 0.20
CA TRP A 75 -0.16 -25.19 0.40
C TRP A 75 1.23 -25.50 -0.17
N LEU A 76 1.51 -25.06 -1.40
CA LEU A 76 2.79 -25.30 -2.07
C LEU A 76 3.95 -24.67 -1.30
N ASP A 77 3.80 -23.41 -0.87
CA ASP A 77 4.83 -22.70 -0.11
C ASP A 77 5.04 -23.35 1.28
N ASP A 78 3.95 -23.80 1.94
CA ASP A 78 4.03 -24.54 3.20
C ASP A 78 4.83 -25.86 3.02
N GLU A 79 4.60 -26.62 1.94
CA GLU A 79 5.33 -27.86 1.65
C GLU A 79 6.81 -27.59 1.29
N LEU A 80 7.09 -26.56 0.51
CA LEU A 80 8.45 -26.21 0.14
C LEU A 80 9.26 -25.62 1.32
N SER A 81 8.58 -25.11 2.35
CA SER A 81 9.22 -24.56 3.55
C SER A 81 10.01 -25.61 4.38
N TYR A 82 9.77 -26.90 4.16
CA TYR A 82 10.54 -27.97 4.81
C TYR A 82 11.93 -28.19 4.21
N LEU A 83 12.20 -27.63 3.02
CA LEU A 83 13.51 -27.71 2.40
C LEU A 83 14.48 -26.71 3.03
N VAL A 84 15.73 -27.11 3.22
CA VAL A 84 16.78 -26.25 3.80
C VAL A 84 17.02 -24.98 2.96
N ASP A 85 17.00 -25.14 1.63
CA ASP A 85 17.09 -24.06 0.67
C ASP A 85 16.26 -24.45 -0.57
N GLU A 86 15.00 -23.97 -0.62
CA GLU A 86 14.07 -24.24 -1.71
C GLU A 86 14.72 -24.03 -3.09
N ARG A 87 15.30 -22.86 -3.31
CA ARG A 87 15.85 -22.50 -4.61
C ARG A 87 17.06 -23.36 -5.00
N ALA A 88 17.92 -23.67 -4.05
CA ALA A 88 19.10 -24.48 -4.31
C ALA A 88 18.73 -25.94 -4.57
N VAL A 89 17.77 -26.48 -3.84
CA VAL A 89 17.28 -27.87 -4.01
C VAL A 89 16.52 -28.01 -5.32
N LEU A 90 15.56 -27.12 -5.64
CA LEU A 90 14.72 -27.21 -6.84
C LEU A 90 15.52 -27.08 -8.15
N LYS A 91 16.69 -26.46 -8.15
CA LYS A 91 17.61 -26.42 -9.32
C LYS A 91 18.09 -27.80 -9.79
N HIS A 92 17.98 -28.81 -8.96
CA HIS A 92 18.35 -30.19 -9.32
C HIS A 92 17.21 -30.97 -9.99
N PHE A 93 16.05 -30.34 -10.17
CA PHE A 93 14.83 -30.90 -10.76
C PHE A 93 14.31 -30.05 -11.91
N ASP A 94 13.46 -30.61 -12.77
CA ASP A 94 12.76 -29.88 -13.83
C ASP A 94 11.57 -29.11 -13.23
N TRP A 95 11.89 -28.19 -12.30
CA TRP A 95 10.89 -27.38 -11.60
C TRP A 95 10.21 -26.37 -12.55
N PRO A 96 8.86 -26.33 -12.61
CA PRO A 96 8.12 -25.40 -13.47
C PRO A 96 8.10 -23.98 -12.88
N GLU A 97 9.28 -23.36 -12.71
CA GLU A 97 9.49 -22.08 -12.03
C GLU A 97 8.56 -20.99 -12.55
N HIS A 98 8.48 -20.82 -13.89
CA HIS A 98 7.65 -19.76 -14.48
C HIS A 98 6.16 -19.89 -14.16
N LYS A 99 5.63 -21.11 -14.05
CA LYS A 99 4.24 -21.35 -13.69
C LYS A 99 4.01 -21.13 -12.19
N ALA A 100 4.89 -21.65 -11.35
CA ALA A 100 4.84 -21.44 -9.91
C ALA A 100 4.93 -19.95 -9.55
N ASP A 101 5.87 -19.23 -10.14
CA ASP A 101 6.02 -17.79 -9.91
C ASP A 101 4.81 -16.98 -10.40
N ALA A 102 4.24 -17.33 -11.55
CA ALA A 102 3.03 -16.68 -12.05
C ALA A 102 1.82 -16.89 -11.13
N MET A 103 1.67 -18.10 -10.54
CA MET A 103 0.62 -18.39 -9.55
C MET A 103 0.86 -17.62 -8.24
N ARG A 104 2.10 -17.56 -7.74
CA ARG A 104 2.48 -16.75 -6.57
C ARG A 104 2.19 -15.27 -6.80
N GLU A 105 2.60 -14.72 -7.95
CA GLU A 105 2.32 -13.33 -8.32
C GLU A 105 0.81 -13.02 -8.32
N ALA A 106 -0.01 -13.90 -8.89
CA ALA A 106 -1.45 -13.74 -8.92
C ALA A 106 -2.08 -13.83 -7.52
N ALA A 107 -1.68 -14.83 -6.73
CA ALA A 107 -2.17 -15.03 -5.37
C ALA A 107 -1.84 -13.85 -4.46
N PHE A 108 -0.59 -13.39 -4.45
CA PHE A 108 -0.17 -12.25 -3.63
C PHE A 108 -0.83 -10.96 -4.08
N GLY A 109 -0.89 -10.69 -5.40
CA GLY A 109 -1.57 -9.50 -5.92
C GLY A 109 -3.05 -9.46 -5.55
N TYR A 110 -3.75 -10.59 -5.58
CA TYR A 110 -5.14 -10.68 -5.14
C TYR A 110 -5.28 -10.47 -3.62
N CYS A 111 -4.45 -11.13 -2.82
CA CYS A 111 -4.46 -11.00 -1.36
C CYS A 111 -4.17 -9.57 -0.90
N ASP A 112 -3.24 -8.87 -1.55
CA ASP A 112 -2.93 -7.47 -1.24
C ASP A 112 -4.14 -6.56 -1.51
N LEU A 113 -4.84 -6.74 -2.63
CA LEU A 113 -6.06 -5.99 -2.92
C LEU A 113 -7.17 -6.29 -1.90
N LYS A 114 -7.37 -7.56 -1.54
CA LYS A 114 -8.35 -7.98 -0.53
C LYS A 114 -8.05 -7.36 0.84
N LYS A 115 -6.78 -7.26 1.20
CA LYS A 115 -6.33 -6.64 2.45
C LYS A 115 -6.64 -5.15 2.49
N ILE A 116 -6.26 -4.38 1.46
CA ILE A 116 -6.49 -2.93 1.46
C ILE A 116 -7.99 -2.58 1.36
N GLU A 117 -8.77 -3.35 0.62
CA GLU A 117 -10.23 -3.21 0.58
C GLU A 117 -10.83 -3.46 1.97
N SER A 118 -10.46 -4.55 2.64
CA SER A 118 -10.92 -4.87 3.99
C SER A 118 -10.53 -3.79 5.00
N GLU A 119 -9.30 -3.27 4.95
CA GLU A 119 -8.85 -2.17 5.82
C GLU A 119 -9.76 -0.94 5.67
N ALA A 120 -10.13 -0.58 4.44
CA ALA A 120 -10.99 0.57 4.17
C ALA A 120 -12.46 0.32 4.55
N SER A 121 -12.99 -0.86 4.24
CA SER A 121 -14.38 -1.24 4.53
C SER A 121 -14.62 -1.38 6.03
N LEU A 122 -13.68 -1.96 6.77
CA LEU A 122 -13.76 -2.15 8.21
C LEU A 122 -13.36 -0.91 9.01
N PHE A 123 -12.82 0.11 8.36
CA PHE A 123 -12.45 1.36 9.03
C PHE A 123 -13.65 1.94 9.78
N ARG A 124 -13.46 2.22 11.07
CA ARG A 124 -14.43 2.91 11.92
C ARG A 124 -13.81 4.22 12.41
N ASP A 125 -14.52 5.31 12.19
CA ASP A 125 -14.12 6.59 12.78
C ASP A 125 -14.41 6.58 14.28
N ASP A 126 -13.44 7.00 15.07
CA ASP A 126 -13.60 7.19 16.52
C ASP A 126 -13.76 8.68 16.81
N PRO A 127 -14.96 9.12 17.25
CA PRO A 127 -15.22 10.54 17.54
C PRO A 127 -14.33 11.10 18.67
N ARG A 128 -13.70 10.25 19.48
CA ARG A 128 -12.81 10.66 20.55
C ARG A 128 -11.42 11.06 20.06
N GLN A 129 -11.05 10.63 18.85
CA GLN A 129 -9.79 11.04 18.24
C GLN A 129 -9.88 12.48 17.72
N PRO A 130 -8.81 13.28 17.80
CA PRO A 130 -8.76 14.58 17.13
C PRO A 130 -9.07 14.47 15.64
N CYS A 131 -9.78 15.47 15.09
CA CYS A 131 -10.24 15.45 13.70
C CYS A 131 -9.07 15.30 12.70
N GLY A 132 -8.04 16.13 12.82
CA GLY A 132 -6.91 16.10 11.89
C GLY A 132 -6.24 14.75 11.72
N PRO A 133 -5.83 14.03 12.79
CA PRO A 133 -5.31 12.66 12.70
C PRO A 133 -6.29 11.66 12.09
N ALA A 134 -7.60 11.77 12.39
CA ALA A 134 -8.62 10.88 11.83
C ALA A 134 -8.75 11.09 10.30
N LEU A 135 -8.79 12.33 9.84
CA LEU A 135 -8.85 12.67 8.42
C LEU A 135 -7.59 12.20 7.66
N LYS A 136 -6.40 12.40 8.24
CA LYS A 136 -5.13 11.90 7.66
C LYS A 136 -5.13 10.39 7.49
N LYS A 137 -5.68 9.66 8.47
CA LYS A 137 -5.79 8.20 8.39
C LYS A 137 -6.72 7.76 7.25
N MET A 138 -7.86 8.42 7.07
CA MET A 138 -8.77 8.16 5.96
C MET A 138 -8.14 8.49 4.59
N GLN A 139 -7.38 9.60 4.51
CA GLN A 139 -6.63 9.95 3.30
C GLN A 139 -5.59 8.88 2.95
N ALA A 140 -4.81 8.43 3.93
CA ALA A 140 -3.80 7.39 3.74
C ALA A 140 -4.43 6.05 3.29
N LEU A 141 -5.61 5.70 3.82
CA LEU A 141 -6.36 4.51 3.35
C LEU A 141 -6.81 4.68 1.90
N PHE A 142 -7.32 5.84 1.54
CA PHE A 142 -7.74 6.11 0.17
C PHE A 142 -6.54 6.06 -0.81
N GLU A 143 -5.40 6.61 -0.44
CA GLU A 143 -4.16 6.53 -1.24
C GLU A 143 -3.72 5.07 -1.47
N LYS A 144 -3.86 4.21 -0.47
CA LYS A 144 -3.62 2.76 -0.65
C LYS A 144 -4.60 2.16 -1.67
N LEU A 145 -5.88 2.53 -1.63
CA LEU A 145 -6.90 2.04 -2.58
C LEU A 145 -6.58 2.48 -4.03
N GLU A 146 -6.24 3.76 -4.23
CA GLU A 146 -5.84 4.27 -5.55
C GLU A 146 -4.61 3.54 -6.08
N HIS A 147 -3.58 3.40 -5.24
CA HIS A 147 -2.35 2.70 -5.61
C HIS A 147 -2.59 1.23 -5.92
N GLY A 148 -3.46 0.56 -5.16
CA GLY A 148 -3.87 -0.82 -5.42
C GLY A 148 -4.50 -1.00 -6.79
N VAL A 149 -5.45 -0.14 -7.18
CA VAL A 149 -6.08 -0.20 -8.51
C VAL A 149 -5.08 0.13 -9.63
N TYR A 150 -4.19 1.09 -9.41
CA TYR A 150 -3.12 1.40 -10.36
C TYR A 150 -2.18 0.21 -10.57
N ASN A 151 -1.73 -0.44 -9.50
CA ASN A 151 -0.89 -1.63 -9.58
C ASN A 151 -1.60 -2.79 -10.26
N LEU A 152 -2.90 -2.98 -9.98
CA LEU A 152 -3.73 -3.98 -10.66
C LEU A 152 -3.76 -3.76 -12.18
N SER A 153 -3.93 -2.52 -12.62
CA SER A 153 -3.91 -2.19 -14.05
C SER A 153 -2.57 -2.53 -14.71
N ARG A 154 -1.46 -2.19 -14.05
CA ARG A 154 -0.12 -2.53 -14.52
C ARG A 154 0.13 -4.04 -14.57
N MET A 155 -0.30 -4.76 -13.52
CA MET A 155 -0.21 -6.23 -13.47
C MET A 155 -1.03 -6.85 -14.61
N ARG A 156 -2.24 -6.37 -14.85
CA ARG A 156 -3.09 -6.82 -15.97
C ARG A 156 -2.38 -6.68 -17.31
N GLU A 157 -1.74 -5.54 -17.56
CA GLU A 157 -1.00 -5.30 -18.80
C GLU A 157 0.20 -6.24 -18.97
N SER A 158 0.97 -6.46 -17.90
CA SER A 158 2.22 -7.22 -17.96
C SER A 158 2.03 -8.75 -17.85
N ALA A 159 1.02 -9.23 -17.11
CA ALA A 159 0.87 -10.64 -16.76
C ALA A 159 -0.18 -11.39 -17.57
N THR A 160 -1.08 -10.70 -18.31
CA THR A 160 -2.19 -11.34 -19.03
C THR A 160 -1.75 -12.50 -19.94
N GLY A 161 -0.65 -12.34 -20.67
CA GLY A 161 -0.13 -13.40 -21.54
C GLY A 161 0.31 -14.64 -20.77
N ARG A 162 1.02 -14.46 -19.65
CA ARG A 162 1.50 -15.55 -18.78
C ARG A 162 0.34 -16.25 -18.09
N TYR A 163 -0.62 -15.50 -17.56
CA TYR A 163 -1.77 -16.06 -16.85
C TYR A 163 -2.66 -16.89 -17.80
N LYS A 164 -2.85 -16.45 -19.04
CA LYS A 164 -3.53 -17.25 -20.06
C LYS A 164 -2.79 -18.54 -20.37
N LEU A 165 -1.47 -18.48 -20.54
CA LEU A 165 -0.64 -19.64 -20.83
C LEU A 165 -0.72 -20.71 -19.72
N PHE A 166 -0.72 -20.27 -18.47
CA PHE A 166 -0.72 -21.12 -17.29
C PHE A 166 -2.11 -21.40 -16.71
N GLN A 167 -3.18 -20.98 -17.38
CA GLN A 167 -4.58 -21.19 -16.98
C GLN A 167 -4.88 -20.63 -15.57
N ILE A 168 -4.30 -19.43 -15.28
CA ILE A 168 -4.57 -18.70 -14.05
C ILE A 168 -5.80 -17.80 -14.26
N PRO A 169 -6.79 -17.82 -13.35
CA PRO A 169 -7.99 -16.98 -13.46
C PRO A 169 -7.67 -15.50 -13.48
N MET A 170 -8.32 -14.72 -14.33
CA MET A 170 -8.10 -13.27 -14.48
C MET A 170 -9.36 -12.43 -14.22
N ASN A 171 -10.50 -13.04 -13.90
CA ASN A 171 -11.76 -12.32 -13.71
C ASN A 171 -11.67 -11.27 -12.60
N TRP A 172 -10.87 -11.53 -11.57
CA TRP A 172 -10.62 -10.60 -10.47
C TRP A 172 -9.87 -9.33 -10.89
N MET A 173 -9.12 -9.37 -11.99
CA MET A 173 -8.35 -8.24 -12.51
C MET A 173 -9.18 -7.30 -13.39
N LEU A 174 -10.40 -7.67 -13.76
CA LEU A 174 -11.28 -6.85 -14.58
C LEU A 174 -11.81 -5.65 -13.78
N ASP A 175 -12.20 -4.59 -14.49
CA ASP A 175 -12.79 -3.40 -13.86
C ASP A 175 -14.11 -3.71 -13.14
N THR A 176 -14.84 -4.73 -13.60
CA THR A 176 -16.03 -5.29 -12.96
C THR A 176 -15.71 -6.28 -11.83
N GLY A 177 -14.46 -6.69 -11.67
CA GLY A 177 -13.98 -7.58 -10.63
C GLY A 177 -13.67 -6.84 -9.33
N TYR A 178 -12.47 -7.11 -8.77
CA TYR A 178 -12.11 -6.57 -7.46
C TYR A 178 -11.93 -5.05 -7.45
N ALA A 179 -11.55 -4.45 -8.59
CA ALA A 179 -11.47 -2.99 -8.73
C ALA A 179 -12.80 -2.29 -8.40
N SER A 180 -13.94 -2.88 -8.76
CA SER A 180 -15.26 -2.32 -8.43
C SER A 180 -15.54 -2.31 -6.92
N GLN A 181 -15.10 -3.33 -6.19
CA GLN A 181 -15.24 -3.43 -4.74
C GLN A 181 -14.37 -2.37 -4.03
N ILE A 182 -13.13 -2.18 -4.52
CA ILE A 182 -12.23 -1.13 -4.03
C ILE A 182 -12.84 0.27 -4.24
N LYS A 183 -13.43 0.53 -5.41
CA LYS A 183 -14.12 1.79 -5.69
C LYS A 183 -15.31 2.01 -4.76
N LEU A 184 -16.10 0.98 -4.48
CA LEU A 184 -17.20 1.05 -3.53
C LEU A 184 -16.70 1.31 -2.10
N ALA A 185 -15.61 0.67 -1.66
CA ALA A 185 -15.00 0.93 -0.37
C ALA A 185 -14.52 2.38 -0.25
N SER A 186 -13.96 2.95 -1.33
CA SER A 186 -13.53 4.36 -1.37
C SER A 186 -14.71 5.33 -1.22
N VAL A 187 -15.86 5.05 -1.84
CA VAL A 187 -17.08 5.86 -1.71
C VAL A 187 -17.58 5.86 -0.26
N LYS A 188 -17.61 4.69 0.39
CA LYS A 188 -17.97 4.58 1.82
C LYS A 188 -16.99 5.33 2.72
N LEU A 189 -15.70 5.31 2.38
CA LEU A 189 -14.67 6.06 3.11
C LEU A 189 -14.88 7.58 2.95
N ALA A 190 -15.21 8.05 1.75
CA ALA A 190 -15.53 9.45 1.49
C ALA A 190 -16.74 9.93 2.28
N MET A 191 -17.78 9.11 2.39
CA MET A 191 -18.93 9.43 3.23
C MET A 191 -18.54 9.62 4.70
N LYS A 192 -17.70 8.72 5.25
CA LYS A 192 -17.21 8.84 6.63
C LYS A 192 -16.38 10.11 6.81
N TYR A 193 -15.51 10.43 5.84
CA TYR A 193 -14.69 11.63 5.83
C TYR A 193 -15.54 12.90 5.87
N MET A 194 -16.51 13.02 4.97
CA MET A 194 -17.40 14.18 4.89
C MET A 194 -18.25 14.35 6.16
N LYS A 195 -18.77 13.25 6.71
CA LYS A 195 -19.50 13.28 7.98
C LYS A 195 -18.62 13.75 9.14
N ARG A 196 -17.35 13.31 9.18
CA ARG A 196 -16.41 13.77 10.20
C ARG A 196 -16.10 15.26 10.07
N VAL A 197 -15.83 15.74 8.85
CA VAL A 197 -15.64 17.16 8.59
C VAL A 197 -16.89 17.96 9.01
N SER A 198 -18.07 17.51 8.62
CA SER A 198 -19.34 18.18 8.98
C SER A 198 -19.57 18.25 10.49
N ALA A 199 -19.23 17.21 11.23
CA ALA A 199 -19.34 17.21 12.69
C ALA A 199 -18.36 18.16 13.36
N GLU A 200 -17.13 18.26 12.85
CA GLU A 200 -16.11 19.18 13.37
C GLU A 200 -16.49 20.64 13.12
N LEU A 201 -17.04 20.93 11.93
CA LEU A 201 -17.54 22.28 11.59
C LEU A 201 -18.66 22.78 12.53
N GLU A 202 -19.43 21.88 13.15
CA GLU A 202 -20.43 22.26 14.16
C GLU A 202 -19.79 22.70 15.49
N MET A 203 -18.57 22.26 15.75
CA MET A 203 -17.86 22.54 16.99
C MET A 203 -16.92 23.75 16.87
N VAL A 204 -16.47 24.09 15.66
CA VAL A 204 -15.57 25.21 15.39
C VAL A 204 -16.43 26.44 15.14
N GLY A 205 -16.26 27.47 15.98
CA GLY A 205 -17.09 28.69 15.97
C GLY A 205 -16.72 29.77 14.96
N GLY A 206 -16.39 29.43 13.73
CA GLY A 206 -16.02 30.37 12.66
C GLY A 206 -14.54 30.80 12.71
N GLY A 207 -13.91 30.87 11.55
CA GLY A 207 -12.52 31.30 11.43
C GLY A 207 -11.78 30.65 10.26
N PRO A 208 -10.48 30.93 10.11
CA PRO A 208 -9.67 30.39 9.00
C PRO A 208 -9.53 28.86 9.07
N GLU A 209 -9.62 28.27 10.25
CA GLU A 209 -9.57 26.80 10.43
C GLU A 209 -10.81 26.11 9.84
N GLU A 210 -11.97 26.77 9.91
CA GLU A 210 -13.22 26.27 9.33
C GLU A 210 -13.13 26.24 7.79
N GLU A 211 -12.62 27.30 7.16
CA GLU A 211 -12.44 27.36 5.71
C GLU A 211 -11.45 26.28 5.22
N GLU A 212 -10.33 26.12 5.90
CA GLU A 212 -9.34 25.07 5.60
C GLU A 212 -9.97 23.66 5.66
N LEU A 213 -10.76 23.39 6.68
CA LEU A 213 -11.42 22.10 6.89
C LEU A 213 -12.45 21.81 5.78
N ILE A 214 -13.24 22.82 5.38
CA ILE A 214 -14.18 22.74 4.25
C ILE A 214 -13.43 22.41 2.96
N VAL A 215 -12.35 23.13 2.68
CA VAL A 215 -11.53 22.91 1.47
C VAL A 215 -10.95 21.51 1.44
N GLN A 216 -10.45 21.00 2.57
CA GLN A 216 -9.96 19.64 2.68
C GLN A 216 -11.07 18.61 2.42
N GLY A 217 -12.27 18.81 3.00
CA GLY A 217 -13.42 17.95 2.80
C GLY A 217 -13.86 17.88 1.34
N VAL A 218 -14.00 19.02 0.69
CA VAL A 218 -14.41 19.10 -0.72
C VAL A 218 -13.35 18.50 -1.65
N ARG A 219 -12.06 18.79 -1.43
CA ARG A 219 -10.97 18.21 -2.23
C ARG A 219 -10.94 16.70 -2.13
N PHE A 220 -11.09 16.16 -0.92
CA PHE A 220 -11.12 14.72 -0.72
C PHE A 220 -12.33 14.08 -1.41
N ALA A 221 -13.52 14.65 -1.24
CA ALA A 221 -14.74 14.19 -1.91
C ALA A 221 -14.58 14.19 -3.44
N PHE A 222 -14.03 15.27 -4.00
CA PHE A 222 -13.80 15.37 -5.45
C PHE A 222 -12.84 14.30 -5.97
N ARG A 223 -11.72 14.08 -5.28
CA ARG A 223 -10.72 13.06 -5.63
C ARG A 223 -11.34 11.66 -5.63
N VAL A 224 -12.12 11.33 -4.59
CA VAL A 224 -12.80 10.02 -4.52
C VAL A 224 -13.87 9.89 -5.60
N HIS A 225 -14.66 10.95 -5.84
CA HIS A 225 -15.67 10.95 -6.89
C HIS A 225 -15.06 10.67 -8.28
N GLN A 226 -13.93 11.27 -8.60
CA GLN A 226 -13.20 11.01 -9.85
C GLN A 226 -12.69 9.56 -9.93
N PHE A 227 -12.11 9.04 -8.85
CA PHE A 227 -11.58 7.69 -8.78
C PHE A 227 -12.67 6.62 -8.91
N ALA A 228 -13.78 6.80 -8.19
CA ALA A 228 -14.88 5.83 -8.16
C ALA A 228 -15.78 5.90 -9.41
N GLY A 229 -15.81 7.06 -10.10
CA GLY A 229 -16.72 7.33 -11.20
C GLY A 229 -18.12 7.79 -10.77
N GLY A 230 -18.26 8.22 -9.51
CA GLY A 230 -19.51 8.74 -8.95
C GLY A 230 -19.70 8.40 -7.48
N PHE A 231 -20.79 8.93 -6.91
CA PHE A 231 -21.22 8.64 -5.55
C PHE A 231 -22.57 7.95 -5.54
N ASP A 232 -22.83 7.11 -4.54
CA ASP A 232 -24.13 6.61 -4.24
C ASP A 232 -25.03 7.69 -3.56
N VAL A 233 -26.30 7.37 -3.36
CA VAL A 233 -27.29 8.32 -2.81
C VAL A 233 -26.92 8.81 -1.42
N GLU A 234 -26.39 7.93 -0.55
CA GLU A 234 -26.01 8.29 0.82
C GLU A 234 -24.78 9.19 0.84
N THR A 235 -23.78 8.87 0.04
CA THR A 235 -22.55 9.66 -0.07
C THR A 235 -22.83 11.01 -0.71
N MET A 236 -23.73 11.05 -1.71
CA MET A 236 -24.18 12.30 -2.31
C MET A 236 -24.90 13.19 -1.29
N ARG A 237 -25.70 12.62 -0.40
CA ARG A 237 -26.34 13.38 0.70
C ARG A 237 -25.31 13.98 1.65
N ALA A 238 -24.31 13.20 2.07
CA ALA A 238 -23.23 13.70 2.91
C ALA A 238 -22.44 14.82 2.22
N PHE A 239 -22.25 14.74 0.91
CA PHE A 239 -21.63 15.82 0.13
C PHE A 239 -22.51 17.07 0.08
N GLN A 240 -23.82 16.93 -0.08
CA GLN A 240 -24.75 18.06 -0.06
C GLN A 240 -24.75 18.78 1.29
N GLU A 241 -24.75 18.02 2.39
CA GLU A 241 -24.64 18.58 3.75
C GLU A 241 -23.34 19.37 3.93
N LEU A 242 -22.19 18.84 3.49
CA LEU A 242 -20.90 19.54 3.53
C LEU A 242 -20.94 20.82 2.68
N ARG A 243 -21.49 20.73 1.47
CA ARG A 243 -21.65 21.88 0.56
C ARG A 243 -22.51 22.99 1.15
N ASP A 244 -23.63 22.63 1.78
CA ASP A 244 -24.54 23.61 2.35
C ASP A 244 -23.92 24.30 3.58
N LYS A 245 -23.13 23.58 4.39
CA LYS A 245 -22.31 24.15 5.45
C LYS A 245 -21.23 25.10 4.88
N ALA A 246 -20.57 24.71 3.81
CA ALA A 246 -19.58 25.57 3.14
C ALA A 246 -20.18 26.88 2.65
N ARG A 247 -21.43 26.88 2.12
CA ARG A 247 -22.15 28.08 1.71
C ARG A 247 -22.48 28.99 2.90
N SER A 248 -22.99 28.40 3.98
CA SER A 248 -23.34 29.16 5.20
C SER A 248 -22.12 29.83 5.82
N CYS A 249 -20.98 29.15 5.85
CA CYS A 249 -19.73 29.70 6.33
C CYS A 249 -19.28 30.89 5.47
N HIS A 250 -19.31 30.78 4.16
CA HIS A 250 -18.94 31.83 3.22
C HIS A 250 -19.82 33.09 3.38
N GLU A 251 -21.14 32.92 3.52
CA GLU A 251 -22.09 33.99 3.76
C GLU A 251 -21.83 34.72 5.10
N GLN A 252 -21.49 33.97 6.15
CA GLN A 252 -21.15 34.55 7.46
C GLN A 252 -19.85 35.35 7.40
N CYS A 253 -18.81 34.86 6.73
CA CYS A 253 -17.56 35.59 6.52
C CYS A 253 -17.76 36.89 5.77
N GLN A 254 -18.56 36.87 4.69
CA GLN A 254 -18.88 38.10 3.94
C GLN A 254 -19.65 39.12 4.78
N ASN A 255 -20.60 38.67 5.58
CA ASN A 255 -21.37 39.57 6.46
C ASN A 255 -20.48 40.20 7.55
N GLN A 256 -19.57 39.47 8.13
CA GLN A 256 -18.59 39.98 9.11
C GLN A 256 -17.64 40.99 8.51
N GLN A 257 -17.12 40.77 7.31
CA GLN A 257 -16.26 41.70 6.61
C GLN A 257 -17.00 42.98 6.26
N GLN A 258 -18.26 42.92 5.83
CA GLN A 258 -19.08 44.11 5.56
C GLN A 258 -19.39 44.89 6.84
N GLN A 259 -19.63 44.23 7.96
CA GLN A 259 -19.85 44.88 9.25
C GLN A 259 -18.58 45.59 9.75
N GLN A 260 -17.42 44.97 9.63
CA GLN A 260 -16.13 45.57 9.99
C GLN A 260 -15.82 46.78 9.13
N HIS A 261 -16.07 46.68 7.82
CA HIS A 261 -15.90 47.81 6.92
C HIS A 261 -16.83 48.99 7.24
N ARG A 262 -18.09 48.74 7.59
CA ARG A 262 -19.05 49.75 8.02
C ARG A 262 -18.67 50.42 9.35
N THR A 263 -18.07 49.65 10.27
CA THR A 263 -17.61 50.17 11.57
C THR A 263 -16.37 51.06 11.39
N LEU A 264 -15.44 50.65 10.54
CA LEU A 264 -14.26 51.47 10.19
C LEU A 264 -14.63 52.76 9.48
N CYS A 265 -15.57 52.76 8.54
CA CYS A 265 -16.05 53.96 7.86
C CYS A 265 -16.80 54.92 8.79
N ARG A 266 -17.44 54.41 9.86
CA ARG A 266 -18.06 55.26 10.88
C ARG A 266 -17.07 55.92 11.85
N SER A 267 -15.95 55.25 12.15
CA SER A 267 -14.91 55.80 13.05
C SER A 267 -13.98 56.84 12.37
N THR A 268 -13.97 56.91 11.04
CA THR A 268 -13.17 57.87 10.27
C THR A 268 -13.98 59.13 9.87
N ALA A 269 -15.26 59.21 10.21
CA ALA A 269 -16.16 60.33 9.90
C ALA A 269 -16.49 61.20 11.13
N CYS A 270 -15.68 61.17 12.21
CA CYS A 270 -15.73 62.09 13.35
C CYS A 270 -14.52 62.98 13.38
#